data_f7ea904272c9e8d45b8bc79a2fee7207
#
_entry.id   f7ea904272c9e8d45b8bc79a2fee7207
#
_cell.length_a   1.000
_cell.length_b   1.000
_cell.length_c   1.000
_cell.angle_alpha   90.00
_cell.angle_beta   90.00
_cell.angle_gamma   90.00
#
_symmetry.space_group_name_H-M   'P 1'
#
loop_
_entity.id
_entity.type
_entity.pdbx_description
1 polymer ?
#
loop_
_entity_poly.entity_id
_entity_poly.type
_entity_poly.pdbx_seq_one_letter_code
_entity_poly.pdbx_strand_id
1 'polypeptide(L)'
;MSTRNRLLWTAFCLSTLWFVEGSARAQEMSAQPGTNMAAMKFVTIPPLPTCARVSVASGDPTKGPSIILAKATTGCIIPWHWHTPNEHVMIVSGAATLQMKDAKPVSLQAGAFALMPSHHVHQFRCLRACALYVYSDAAFDLHYVDKQGNEISPADATKAVREKAATEMK
;
A
#
# COMPACT_ATOMS: atom_id res chain seq x y z
N MET A 1 26.33 -80.22 37.48
CA MET A 1 25.58 -79.87 36.29
C MET A 1 25.13 -78.41 36.46
N SER A 2 25.77 -77.49 35.71
CA SER A 2 25.65 -76.08 35.91
C SER A 2 24.76 -75.47 34.80
N THR A 3 23.69 -74.82 35.16
CA THR A 3 22.81 -74.04 34.23
C THR A 3 23.14 -72.59 34.39
N ARG A 4 23.75 -72.03 33.36
CA ARG A 4 24.09 -70.59 33.26
C ARG A 4 22.88 -69.79 32.73
N ASN A 5 22.30 -68.99 33.64
CA ASN A 5 21.30 -67.98 33.25
C ASN A 5 21.97 -66.83 32.50
N ARG A 6 21.53 -66.58 31.26
CA ARG A 6 21.87 -65.39 30.48
C ARG A 6 20.78 -64.30 30.71
N LEU A 7 21.13 -63.26 31.43
CA LEU A 7 20.32 -62.02 31.47
C LEU A 7 20.48 -61.30 30.19
N LEU A 8 19.38 -61.11 29.47
CA LEU A 8 19.28 -60.17 28.32
C LEU A 8 18.99 -58.75 28.86
N TRP A 9 19.93 -57.86 28.70
CA TRP A 9 19.72 -56.43 28.95
C TRP A 9 19.11 -55.83 27.70
N THR A 10 17.84 -55.43 27.75
CA THR A 10 17.20 -54.59 26.73
C THR A 10 17.49 -53.12 27.06
N ALA A 11 18.34 -52.50 26.26
CA ALA A 11 18.60 -51.08 26.33
C ALA A 11 17.38 -50.31 25.75
N PHE A 12 16.69 -49.59 26.63
CA PHE A 12 15.59 -48.71 26.25
C PHE A 12 16.18 -47.36 25.87
N CYS A 13 16.33 -47.09 24.55
CA CYS A 13 16.70 -45.77 24.05
C CYS A 13 15.53 -44.80 24.22
N LEU A 14 15.57 -43.97 25.26
CA LEU A 14 14.70 -42.80 25.35
C LEU A 14 15.24 -41.72 24.40
N SER A 15 14.61 -41.58 23.24
CA SER A 15 14.80 -40.43 22.34
C SER A 15 14.00 -39.26 22.89
N THR A 16 14.68 -38.32 23.56
CA THR A 16 14.11 -37.04 23.98
C THR A 16 13.95 -36.16 22.74
N LEU A 17 12.71 -36.01 22.25
CA LEU A 17 12.33 -34.99 21.26
C LEU A 17 12.42 -33.60 21.94
N TRP A 18 13.43 -32.85 21.59
CA TRP A 18 13.51 -31.43 21.91
C TRP A 18 12.52 -30.66 20.99
N PHE A 19 11.36 -30.31 21.54
CA PHE A 19 10.51 -29.32 20.91
C PHE A 19 11.20 -27.96 21.06
N VAL A 20 11.78 -27.43 19.98
CA VAL A 20 12.18 -26.02 19.91
C VAL A 20 10.89 -25.23 19.75
N GLU A 21 10.33 -24.74 20.87
CA GLU A 21 9.30 -23.72 20.85
C GLU A 21 9.93 -22.43 20.28
N GLY A 22 9.78 -22.25 18.98
CA GLY A 22 10.06 -20.98 18.33
C GLY A 22 9.05 -19.94 18.83
N SER A 23 9.37 -19.25 19.92
CA SER A 23 8.62 -18.07 20.34
C SER A 23 8.69 -17.05 19.23
N ALA A 24 7.64 -16.97 18.41
CA ALA A 24 7.41 -15.81 17.52
C ALA A 24 7.30 -14.58 18.43
N ARG A 25 8.40 -13.86 18.60
CA ARG A 25 8.37 -12.53 19.23
C ARG A 25 7.51 -11.65 18.34
N ALA A 26 6.29 -11.41 18.74
CA ALA A 26 5.52 -10.29 18.23
C ALA A 26 6.39 -9.05 18.40
N GLN A 27 6.71 -8.40 17.29
CA GLN A 27 7.49 -7.17 17.30
C GLN A 27 6.66 -6.14 18.06
N GLU A 28 7.10 -5.78 19.26
CA GLU A 28 6.42 -4.80 20.10
C GLU A 28 6.43 -3.48 19.34
N MET A 29 5.28 -3.11 18.77
CA MET A 29 5.11 -1.80 18.16
C MET A 29 5.15 -0.77 19.27
N SER A 30 6.23 0.03 19.32
CA SER A 30 6.29 1.16 20.24
C SER A 30 5.16 2.13 19.94
N ALA A 31 4.42 2.56 20.97
CA ALA A 31 3.39 3.58 20.83
C ALA A 31 3.98 4.85 20.22
N GLN A 32 3.45 5.29 19.09
CA GLN A 32 3.82 6.57 18.49
C GLN A 32 2.83 7.64 18.97
N PRO A 33 3.31 8.78 19.48
CA PRO A 33 2.42 9.89 19.83
C PRO A 33 1.75 10.42 18.56
N GLY A 34 0.48 10.81 18.68
CA GLY A 34 -0.28 11.40 17.58
C GLY A 34 0.41 12.65 17.03
N THR A 35 0.40 12.81 15.72
CA THR A 35 0.98 13.97 15.02
C THR A 35 -0.08 14.70 14.21
N ASN A 36 -0.23 16.01 14.44
CA ASN A 36 -1.13 16.81 13.65
C ASN A 36 -0.62 17.00 12.22
N MET A 37 -1.53 16.99 11.24
CA MET A 37 -1.21 17.18 9.82
C MET A 37 -0.37 18.45 9.56
N ALA A 38 -0.57 19.52 10.34
CA ALA A 38 0.19 20.77 10.22
C ALA A 38 1.68 20.61 10.57
N ALA A 39 2.02 19.64 11.41
CA ALA A 39 3.40 19.35 11.80
C ALA A 39 4.09 18.32 10.89
N MET A 40 3.37 17.68 9.99
CA MET A 40 3.92 16.69 9.08
C MET A 40 4.71 17.33 7.94
N LYS A 41 5.84 16.73 7.58
CA LYS A 41 6.67 17.18 6.45
C LYS A 41 6.22 16.47 5.17
N PHE A 42 5.72 17.25 4.22
CA PHE A 42 5.28 16.75 2.92
C PHE A 42 6.35 16.92 1.86
N VAL A 43 6.66 15.84 1.17
CA VAL A 43 7.64 15.80 0.07
C VAL A 43 6.98 15.34 -1.23
N THR A 44 7.51 15.78 -2.36
CA THR A 44 7.19 15.21 -3.67
C THR A 44 8.15 14.06 -3.92
N ILE A 45 7.64 12.90 -4.29
CA ILE A 45 8.44 11.70 -4.59
C ILE A 45 8.09 11.15 -5.97
N PRO A 46 9.07 10.81 -6.81
CA PRO A 46 8.81 9.97 -7.96
C PRO A 46 8.25 8.60 -7.51
N PRO A 47 7.33 7.98 -8.27
CA PRO A 47 6.82 8.40 -9.56
C PRO A 47 5.56 9.29 -9.51
N LEU A 48 5.17 9.82 -8.34
CA LEU A 48 3.96 10.63 -8.21
C LEU A 48 4.04 11.94 -9.02
N PRO A 49 2.90 12.41 -9.58
CA PRO A 49 2.81 13.74 -10.19
C PRO A 49 3.16 14.84 -9.20
N THR A 50 3.78 15.93 -9.67
CA THR A 50 4.23 17.04 -8.81
C THR A 50 3.10 17.78 -8.09
N CYS A 51 1.85 17.59 -8.52
CA CYS A 51 0.65 18.13 -7.87
C CYS A 51 0.26 17.36 -6.59
N ALA A 52 0.90 16.18 -6.34
CA ALA A 52 0.72 15.39 -5.14
C ALA A 52 1.98 15.42 -4.27
N ARG A 53 1.79 15.48 -2.95
CA ARG A 53 2.85 15.45 -1.95
C ARG A 53 2.45 14.49 -0.84
N VAL A 54 3.42 13.80 -0.27
CA VAL A 54 3.19 12.74 0.72
C VAL A 54 4.04 12.93 1.98
N SER A 55 3.52 12.40 3.07
CA SER A 55 4.24 12.25 4.34
C SER A 55 3.95 10.85 4.89
N VAL A 56 4.96 10.10 5.28
CA VAL A 56 4.77 8.81 5.93
C VAL A 56 4.28 9.05 7.36
N ALA A 57 3.09 8.54 7.67
CA ALA A 57 2.50 8.64 9.00
C ALA A 57 2.90 7.45 9.88
N SER A 58 3.07 6.26 9.30
CA SER A 58 3.49 5.05 10.02
C SER A 58 4.08 4.02 9.04
N GLY A 59 4.98 3.18 9.54
CA GLY A 59 5.61 2.11 8.76
C GLY A 59 6.71 2.61 7.81
N ASP A 60 7.11 1.74 6.88
CA ASP A 60 8.07 2.04 5.81
C ASP A 60 7.48 1.54 4.49
N PRO A 61 6.98 2.45 3.62
CA PRO A 61 6.33 2.06 2.37
C PRO A 61 7.27 1.33 1.39
N THR A 62 8.58 1.38 1.61
CA THR A 62 9.54 0.67 0.74
C THR A 62 9.77 -0.78 1.17
N LYS A 63 9.29 -1.19 2.35
CA LYS A 63 9.60 -2.50 2.96
C LYS A 63 8.38 -3.31 3.38
N GLY A 64 7.25 -2.66 3.68
CA GLY A 64 6.11 -3.38 4.22
C GLY A 64 4.88 -2.50 4.44
N PRO A 65 3.95 -2.96 5.28
CA PRO A 65 2.73 -2.21 5.57
C PRO A 65 3.02 -0.79 6.03
N SER A 66 2.26 0.18 5.52
CA SER A 66 2.49 1.58 5.82
C SER A 66 1.22 2.41 5.73
N ILE A 67 1.23 3.55 6.40
CA ILE A 67 0.22 4.59 6.29
C ILE A 67 0.89 5.85 5.78
N ILE A 68 0.42 6.35 4.66
CA ILE A 68 0.87 7.59 4.03
C ILE A 68 -0.26 8.61 4.11
N LEU A 69 0.03 9.85 4.50
CA LEU A 69 -0.88 10.97 4.31
C LEU A 69 -0.48 11.69 3.02
N ALA A 70 -1.37 11.70 2.04
CA ALA A 70 -1.20 12.40 0.78
C ALA A 70 -2.00 13.70 0.76
N LYS A 71 -1.45 14.73 0.11
CA LYS A 71 -2.13 15.97 -0.24
C LYS A 71 -1.99 16.20 -1.73
N ALA A 72 -3.07 16.62 -2.39
CA ALA A 72 -3.02 16.96 -3.80
C ALA A 72 -3.83 18.22 -4.08
N THR A 73 -3.37 19.00 -5.06
CA THR A 73 -4.02 20.25 -5.46
C THR A 73 -5.31 19.98 -6.25
N THR A 74 -6.16 20.98 -6.37
CA THR A 74 -7.34 20.92 -7.25
C THR A 74 -6.95 20.54 -8.67
N GLY A 75 -7.67 19.58 -9.25
CA GLY A 75 -7.43 19.07 -10.59
C GLY A 75 -6.28 18.08 -10.71
N CYS A 76 -5.55 17.79 -9.62
CA CYS A 76 -4.49 16.78 -9.62
C CYS A 76 -5.04 15.41 -10.01
N ILE A 77 -4.39 14.77 -10.97
CA ILE A 77 -4.72 13.43 -11.44
C ILE A 77 -3.53 12.53 -11.19
N ILE A 78 -3.76 11.42 -10.50
CA ILE A 78 -2.88 10.26 -10.53
C ILE A 78 -3.35 9.43 -11.72
N PRO A 79 -2.55 9.32 -12.80
CA PRO A 79 -2.97 8.65 -14.03
C PRO A 79 -3.38 7.19 -13.80
N TRP A 80 -3.88 6.51 -14.80
CA TRP A 80 -4.21 5.08 -14.73
C TRP A 80 -3.01 4.29 -14.25
N HIS A 81 -3.19 3.51 -13.16
CA HIS A 81 -2.12 2.77 -12.50
C HIS A 81 -2.70 1.61 -11.68
N TRP A 82 -1.81 0.75 -11.21
CA TRP A 82 -2.09 -0.30 -10.24
C TRP A 82 -0.95 -0.41 -9.23
N HIS A 83 -1.18 -1.14 -8.14
CA HIS A 83 -0.21 -1.44 -7.09
C HIS A 83 -0.11 -2.95 -6.88
N THR A 84 1.07 -3.45 -6.51
CA THR A 84 1.25 -4.85 -6.08
C THR A 84 0.45 -5.14 -4.81
N PRO A 85 0.47 -4.30 -3.75
CA PRO A 85 -0.38 -4.50 -2.57
C PRO A 85 -1.82 -4.05 -2.77
N ASN A 86 -2.69 -4.38 -1.82
CA ASN A 86 -3.97 -3.71 -1.69
C ASN A 86 -3.76 -2.26 -1.21
N GLU A 87 -4.49 -1.34 -1.81
CA GLU A 87 -4.50 0.05 -1.39
C GLU A 87 -5.86 0.41 -0.75
N HIS A 88 -5.81 1.02 0.43
CA HIS A 88 -6.99 1.53 1.12
C HIS A 88 -6.88 3.05 1.23
N VAL A 89 -7.87 3.75 0.72
CA VAL A 89 -7.93 5.22 0.72
C VAL A 89 -9.02 5.70 1.66
N MET A 90 -8.67 6.68 2.51
CA MET A 90 -9.60 7.34 3.42
C MET A 90 -9.51 8.85 3.19
N ILE A 91 -10.57 9.47 2.68
CA ILE A 91 -10.59 10.90 2.40
C ILE A 91 -10.73 11.70 3.70
N VAL A 92 -9.72 12.51 3.99
CA VAL A 92 -9.69 13.40 5.18
C VAL A 92 -10.38 14.74 4.88
N SER A 93 -10.10 15.30 3.70
CA SER A 93 -10.68 16.59 3.28
C SER A 93 -10.74 16.73 1.76
N GLY A 94 -11.54 17.67 1.27
CA GLY A 94 -11.72 17.93 -0.14
C GLY A 94 -12.73 17.02 -0.81
N ALA A 95 -12.57 16.83 -2.13
CA ALA A 95 -13.40 15.94 -2.93
C ALA A 95 -12.57 15.36 -4.07
N ALA A 96 -12.82 14.10 -4.39
CA ALA A 96 -12.12 13.37 -5.43
C ALA A 96 -13.08 12.50 -6.25
N THR A 97 -12.60 12.01 -7.39
CA THR A 97 -13.18 10.87 -8.09
C THR A 97 -12.17 9.74 -8.11
N LEU A 98 -12.64 8.54 -7.86
CA LEU A 98 -11.96 7.28 -8.11
C LEU A 98 -12.65 6.57 -9.25
N GLN A 99 -11.89 6.10 -10.22
CA GLN A 99 -12.40 5.28 -11.29
C GLN A 99 -11.58 4.02 -11.41
N MET A 100 -12.21 2.87 -11.22
CA MET A 100 -11.66 1.56 -11.56
C MET A 100 -11.75 1.34 -13.07
N LYS A 101 -10.83 0.56 -13.64
CA LYS A 101 -10.91 0.15 -15.06
C LYS A 101 -12.26 -0.53 -15.30
N ASP A 102 -12.87 -0.18 -16.43
CA ASP A 102 -14.16 -0.73 -16.88
C ASP A 102 -15.37 -0.44 -15.95
N ALA A 103 -15.22 0.51 -15.01
CA ALA A 103 -16.29 0.96 -14.14
C ALA A 103 -16.56 2.47 -14.28
N LYS A 104 -17.74 2.90 -13.81
CA LYS A 104 -18.06 4.33 -13.73
C LYS A 104 -17.29 4.99 -12.61
N PRO A 105 -16.88 6.27 -12.77
CA PRO A 105 -16.26 7.03 -11.69
C PRO A 105 -17.18 7.13 -10.48
N VAL A 106 -16.59 7.01 -9.28
CA VAL A 106 -17.25 7.20 -8.00
C VAL A 106 -16.75 8.50 -7.38
N SER A 107 -17.68 9.34 -6.91
CA SER A 107 -17.35 10.57 -6.18
C SER A 107 -17.06 10.26 -4.71
N LEU A 108 -15.94 10.76 -4.21
CA LEU A 108 -15.49 10.58 -2.83
C LEU A 108 -15.38 11.95 -2.16
N GLN A 109 -15.85 12.05 -0.92
CA GLN A 109 -15.78 13.25 -0.07
C GLN A 109 -15.14 12.90 1.27
N ALA A 110 -14.90 13.90 2.11
CA ALA A 110 -14.37 13.67 3.46
C ALA A 110 -15.22 12.62 4.22
N GLY A 111 -14.54 11.64 4.82
CA GLY A 111 -15.14 10.46 5.46
C GLY A 111 -15.34 9.26 4.52
N ALA A 112 -15.16 9.42 3.20
CA ALA A 112 -15.27 8.29 2.27
C ALA A 112 -14.08 7.32 2.43
N PHE A 113 -14.39 6.05 2.18
CA PHE A 113 -13.42 4.95 2.12
C PHE A 113 -13.49 4.27 0.75
N ALA A 114 -12.34 3.85 0.24
CA ALA A 114 -12.24 3.02 -0.96
C ALA A 114 -11.13 1.98 -0.80
N LEU A 115 -11.34 0.80 -1.38
CA LEU A 115 -10.37 -0.27 -1.48
C LEU A 115 -10.07 -0.54 -2.96
N MET A 116 -8.82 -0.45 -3.32
CA MET A 116 -8.28 -0.90 -4.60
C MET A 116 -7.53 -2.21 -4.37
N PRO A 117 -8.08 -3.34 -4.86
CA PRO A 117 -7.40 -4.63 -4.73
C PRO A 117 -6.07 -4.63 -5.49
N SER A 118 -5.14 -5.49 -5.05
CA SER A 118 -3.87 -5.78 -5.71
C SER A 118 -4.06 -5.91 -7.23
N HIS A 119 -3.19 -5.26 -8.00
CA HIS A 119 -3.18 -5.23 -9.48
C HIS A 119 -4.46 -4.68 -10.15
N HIS A 120 -5.39 -4.10 -9.41
CA HIS A 120 -6.58 -3.54 -9.99
C HIS A 120 -6.33 -2.13 -10.53
N VAL A 121 -6.39 -1.98 -11.85
CA VAL A 121 -6.11 -0.71 -12.54
C VAL A 121 -7.16 0.34 -12.19
N HIS A 122 -6.70 1.51 -11.75
CA HIS A 122 -7.57 2.62 -11.36
C HIS A 122 -6.93 3.98 -11.65
N GLN A 123 -7.74 5.04 -11.57
CA GLN A 123 -7.31 6.44 -11.68
C GLN A 123 -7.94 7.24 -10.54
N PHE A 124 -7.17 8.17 -9.97
CA PHE A 124 -7.65 9.06 -8.92
C PHE A 124 -7.52 10.52 -9.34
N ARG A 125 -8.54 11.35 -9.07
CA ARG A 125 -8.53 12.78 -9.38
C ARG A 125 -9.10 13.59 -8.22
N CYS A 126 -8.37 14.60 -7.73
CA CYS A 126 -8.89 15.58 -6.79
C CYS A 126 -9.74 16.62 -7.55
N LEU A 127 -11.04 16.66 -7.29
CA LEU A 127 -11.95 17.68 -7.83
C LEU A 127 -11.75 19.04 -7.15
N ARG A 128 -11.42 19.00 -5.85
CA ARG A 128 -10.93 20.12 -5.03
C ARG A 128 -9.67 19.65 -4.35
N ALA A 129 -8.82 20.59 -3.88
CA ALA A 129 -7.65 20.22 -3.10
C ALA A 129 -8.05 19.20 -2.02
N CYS A 130 -7.38 18.06 -1.98
CA CYS A 130 -7.75 16.95 -1.12
C CYS A 130 -6.59 16.48 -0.26
N ALA A 131 -6.93 15.94 0.91
CA ALA A 131 -6.03 15.18 1.76
C ALA A 131 -6.66 13.81 2.04
N LEU A 132 -5.83 12.76 2.01
CA LEU A 132 -6.28 11.38 2.17
C LEU A 132 -5.19 10.55 2.82
N TYR A 133 -5.61 9.63 3.69
CA TYR A 133 -4.73 8.54 4.10
C TYR A 133 -4.77 7.43 3.07
N VAL A 134 -3.60 6.90 2.80
CA VAL A 134 -3.38 5.68 2.02
C VAL A 134 -2.77 4.65 2.96
N TYR A 135 -3.45 3.53 3.15
CA TYR A 135 -2.88 2.35 3.81
C TYR A 135 -2.56 1.29 2.78
N SER A 136 -1.39 0.71 2.89
CA SER A 136 -0.91 -0.43 2.10
C SER A 136 -0.60 -1.58 3.04
N ASP A 137 -1.00 -2.80 2.68
CA ASP A 137 -0.77 -4.02 3.46
C ASP A 137 0.60 -4.67 3.21
N ALA A 138 1.38 -4.16 2.24
CA ALA A 138 2.75 -4.55 1.95
C ALA A 138 3.58 -3.36 1.44
N ALA A 139 4.79 -3.60 0.95
CA ALA A 139 5.60 -2.57 0.30
C ALA A 139 4.83 -1.92 -0.86
N PHE A 140 4.80 -0.59 -0.89
CA PHE A 140 3.98 0.18 -1.80
C PHE A 140 4.77 0.55 -3.06
N ASP A 141 4.25 0.17 -4.19
CA ASP A 141 4.75 0.53 -5.52
C ASP A 141 3.67 1.26 -6.33
N LEU A 142 4.00 1.69 -7.56
CA LEU A 142 3.04 2.34 -8.44
C LEU A 142 3.45 2.08 -9.90
N HIS A 143 2.58 1.40 -10.65
CA HIS A 143 2.76 0.99 -12.02
C HIS A 143 1.76 1.70 -12.93
N TYR A 144 2.22 2.68 -13.70
CA TYR A 144 1.38 3.39 -14.65
C TYR A 144 1.09 2.54 -15.88
N VAL A 145 -0.13 2.69 -16.41
CA VAL A 145 -0.56 1.96 -17.62
C VAL A 145 -1.19 2.88 -18.66
N ASP A 146 -1.10 2.46 -19.91
CA ASP A 146 -1.83 3.05 -21.04
C ASP A 146 -3.29 2.58 -21.10
N LYS A 147 -4.03 3.01 -22.13
CA LYS A 147 -5.42 2.61 -22.35
C LYS A 147 -5.60 1.12 -22.61
N GLN A 148 -4.58 0.46 -23.14
CA GLN A 148 -4.56 -0.97 -23.42
C GLN A 148 -4.23 -1.79 -22.16
N GLY A 149 -3.65 -1.18 -21.14
CA GLY A 149 -3.22 -1.79 -19.90
C GLY A 149 -1.75 -2.17 -19.88
N ASN A 150 -0.96 -1.74 -20.85
CA ASN A 150 0.49 -1.95 -20.87
C ASN A 150 1.17 -0.96 -19.92
N GLU A 151 2.19 -1.40 -19.20
CA GLU A 151 2.97 -0.50 -18.35
C GLU A 151 3.71 0.55 -19.19
N ILE A 152 3.68 1.79 -18.69
CA ILE A 152 4.34 2.95 -19.32
C ILE A 152 5.13 3.75 -18.29
N SER A 153 6.03 4.58 -18.78
CA SER A 153 6.81 5.44 -17.89
C SER A 153 5.94 6.49 -17.17
N PRO A 154 6.33 6.96 -15.97
CA PRO A 154 5.65 8.07 -15.30
C PRO A 154 5.57 9.36 -16.16
N ALA A 155 6.57 9.60 -17.00
CA ALA A 155 6.60 10.73 -17.91
C ALA A 155 5.50 10.63 -18.98
N ASP A 156 5.33 9.46 -19.60
CA ASP A 156 4.32 9.21 -20.63
C ASP A 156 2.90 9.26 -20.02
N ALA A 157 2.70 8.68 -18.83
CA ALA A 157 1.45 8.74 -18.11
C ALA A 157 1.03 10.18 -17.81
N THR A 158 1.96 11.02 -17.34
CA THR A 158 1.71 12.43 -17.05
C THR A 158 1.42 13.23 -18.33
N LYS A 159 2.12 12.94 -19.43
CA LYS A 159 1.90 13.56 -20.74
C LYS A 159 0.49 13.25 -21.25
N ALA A 160 0.07 11.99 -21.19
CA ALA A 160 -1.27 11.56 -21.64
C ALA A 160 -2.40 12.31 -20.90
N VAL A 161 -2.24 12.57 -19.59
CA VAL A 161 -3.21 13.34 -18.80
C VAL A 161 -3.27 14.80 -19.25
N ARG A 162 -2.13 15.44 -19.53
CA ARG A 162 -2.07 16.83 -19.99
C ARG A 162 -2.70 17.00 -21.36
N GLU A 163 -2.43 16.11 -22.29
CA GLU A 163 -3.01 16.11 -23.65
C GLU A 163 -4.54 15.96 -23.61
N LYS A 164 -5.06 15.06 -22.77
CA LYS A 164 -6.49 14.89 -22.56
C LYS A 164 -7.13 16.18 -22.02
N ALA A 165 -6.55 16.78 -20.98
CA ALA A 165 -7.06 18.03 -20.42
C ALA A 165 -7.08 19.19 -21.43
N ALA A 166 -6.06 19.29 -22.29
CA ALA A 166 -6.00 20.30 -23.34
C ALA A 166 -7.07 20.09 -24.45
N THR A 167 -7.48 18.85 -24.68
CA THR A 167 -8.53 18.51 -25.66
C THR A 167 -9.93 18.81 -25.10
N GLU A 168 -10.15 18.61 -23.82
CA GLU A 168 -11.44 18.89 -23.15
C GLU A 168 -11.74 20.39 -22.96
N MET A 169 -10.74 21.26 -23.11
CA MET A 169 -10.87 22.75 -23.01
C MET A 169 -11.11 23.44 -24.35
N LYS A 170 -11.15 22.74 -25.47
CA LYS A 170 -11.44 23.25 -26.81
C LYS A 170 -12.88 22.98 -27.22
#